data_ce775044fecfe3eb4eeb2f29ebdb6336
#
_entry.id   ce775044fecfe3eb4eeb2f29ebdb6336
#
_cell.length_a   1.000
_cell.length_b   1.000
_cell.length_c   1.000
_cell.angle_alpha   90.00
_cell.angle_beta   90.00
_cell.angle_gamma   90.00
#
_symmetry.space_group_name_H-M   'P 1'
#
loop_
_entity.id
_entity.type
_entity.pdbx_description
1 polymer ?
#
loop_
_entity_poly.entity_id
_entity_poly.type
_entity_poly.pdbx_seq_one_letter_code
_entity_poly.pdbx_strand_id
1 'polypeptide(L)'
;MQYKRFALTAVVAATAMGAANAATEIQWWHSMTAVNNEWVNDLAKQFNESQSEYKVVPTFKGVYDESMTAAIAAFRSGNAPHILQVFEVGTATMMASKGATVPVGKVMADAGAKFDPSAYIPAVAGYYTAPNGQMLSFPFNSSTTIFYYNKDAFKKAGLNADVAPKTWPEVFAAAKKLKESGHSCPMTLAWQGWTQLESFSTWHNVEFATHQNGLGKEGYKARLKINSPLHVKHIENLGEAAKNGEFVYKGRASTAQASFTAGECAMIQTSSGFYGDVSKNAKFAYGLAPLPYYPDVKGAPQNTVIGGASLWVMAGKKAPEYKGVAKFFEFLSKPEIQAASHQRTGYLPVTMESFKMTEASGFYQKNPGTDVAVNQMIRKVTDNSRGIRLGNYVQIRTIEDEELEQVWSGKQSGKQALDNIVKRGDELLARFERANGGK
;
A
#
# COMPACT_ATOMS: atom_id res chain seq x y z
N MET A 1 88.12 -31.45 -21.03
CA MET A 1 87.13 -30.79 -20.14
C MET A 1 85.87 -30.60 -20.85
N GLN A 2 84.81 -31.39 -20.55
CA GLN A 2 83.52 -31.33 -21.19
C GLN A 2 82.54 -30.52 -20.27
N TYR A 3 82.00 -29.43 -20.77
CA TYR A 3 80.96 -28.67 -20.09
C TYR A 3 79.59 -29.21 -20.48
N LYS A 4 78.85 -29.83 -19.55
CA LYS A 4 77.46 -30.20 -19.68
C LYS A 4 76.59 -28.96 -19.51
N ARG A 5 75.83 -28.58 -20.52
CA ARG A 5 74.77 -27.55 -20.44
C ARG A 5 73.48 -28.20 -19.93
N PHE A 6 73.03 -27.78 -18.73
CA PHE A 6 71.68 -28.10 -18.23
C PHE A 6 70.69 -27.07 -18.81
N ALA A 7 69.71 -27.56 -19.57
CA ALA A 7 68.59 -26.76 -20.04
C ALA A 7 67.50 -26.79 -18.95
N LEU A 8 67.21 -25.64 -18.32
CA LEU A 8 66.10 -25.45 -17.37
C LEU A 8 64.85 -25.18 -18.20
N THR A 9 63.90 -26.13 -18.24
CA THR A 9 62.57 -25.95 -18.84
C THR A 9 61.65 -25.29 -17.78
N ALA A 10 61.38 -23.99 -17.94
CA ALA A 10 60.39 -23.30 -17.11
C ALA A 10 58.98 -23.64 -17.61
N VAL A 11 58.22 -24.37 -16.83
CA VAL A 11 56.78 -24.58 -17.04
C VAL A 11 56.03 -23.35 -16.51
N VAL A 12 55.55 -22.54 -17.45
CA VAL A 12 54.66 -21.40 -17.10
C VAL A 12 53.24 -21.99 -16.94
N ALA A 13 52.82 -22.17 -15.71
CA ALA A 13 51.45 -22.48 -15.36
C ALA A 13 50.62 -21.19 -15.56
N ALA A 14 49.88 -21.08 -16.68
CA ALA A 14 48.89 -20.03 -16.89
C ALA A 14 47.68 -20.32 -16.01
N THR A 15 47.64 -19.70 -14.85
CA THR A 15 46.41 -19.61 -14.04
C THR A 15 45.42 -18.70 -14.77
N ALA A 16 44.45 -19.31 -15.43
CA ALA A 16 43.29 -18.60 -15.95
C ALA A 16 42.51 -18.07 -14.72
N MET A 17 42.83 -16.86 -14.28
CA MET A 17 41.92 -16.10 -13.40
C MET A 17 40.68 -15.79 -14.23
N GLY A 18 39.64 -16.60 -14.06
CA GLY A 18 38.30 -16.27 -14.52
C GLY A 18 37.95 -14.90 -13.94
N ALA A 19 37.80 -13.90 -14.82
CA ALA A 19 37.26 -12.62 -14.41
C ALA A 19 35.88 -12.90 -13.80
N ALA A 20 35.78 -12.85 -12.48
CA ALA A 20 34.49 -12.84 -11.81
C ALA A 20 33.76 -11.60 -12.33
N ASN A 21 32.83 -11.77 -13.25
CA ASN A 21 31.97 -10.68 -13.70
C ASN A 21 31.26 -10.12 -12.46
N ALA A 22 31.49 -8.84 -12.18
CA ALA A 22 30.77 -8.18 -11.11
C ALA A 22 29.25 -8.32 -11.35
N ALA A 23 28.51 -8.65 -10.31
CA ALA A 23 27.05 -8.80 -10.40
C ALA A 23 26.41 -7.52 -10.96
N THR A 24 25.44 -7.67 -11.88
CA THR A 24 24.69 -6.55 -12.43
C THR A 24 23.82 -5.94 -11.33
N GLU A 25 24.05 -4.67 -11.00
CA GLU A 25 23.27 -3.97 -9.98
C GLU A 25 21.89 -3.58 -10.49
N ILE A 26 20.86 -3.84 -9.66
CA ILE A 26 19.45 -3.49 -9.88
C ILE A 26 19.02 -2.53 -8.78
N GLN A 27 18.90 -1.25 -9.10
CA GLN A 27 18.46 -0.21 -8.17
C GLN A 27 16.95 -0.29 -7.93
N TRP A 28 16.55 -0.44 -6.68
CA TRP A 28 15.16 -0.48 -6.26
C TRP A 28 14.85 0.67 -5.28
N TRP A 29 14.07 1.66 -5.72
CA TRP A 29 13.62 2.75 -4.87
C TRP A 29 12.30 2.39 -4.19
N HIS A 30 12.26 2.58 -2.87
CA HIS A 30 11.11 2.23 -2.04
C HIS A 30 10.82 3.29 -0.98
N SER A 31 9.62 3.19 -0.38
CA SER A 31 9.08 4.12 0.64
C SER A 31 8.77 3.42 1.96
N MET A 32 9.31 2.23 2.18
CA MET A 32 9.04 1.46 3.40
C MET A 32 9.84 1.98 4.58
N THR A 33 9.18 2.09 5.74
CA THR A 33 9.76 2.56 7.01
C THR A 33 9.67 1.47 8.08
N ALA A 34 10.34 1.66 9.21
CA ALA A 34 10.30 0.80 10.39
C ALA A 34 10.44 -0.70 10.04
N VAL A 35 9.58 -1.57 10.56
CA VAL A 35 9.62 -3.03 10.30
C VAL A 35 9.51 -3.37 8.82
N ASN A 36 8.76 -2.59 8.05
CA ASN A 36 8.62 -2.82 6.62
C ASN A 36 9.88 -2.45 5.83
N ASN A 37 10.71 -1.52 6.32
CA ASN A 37 12.04 -1.27 5.74
C ASN A 37 13.00 -2.45 6.00
N GLU A 38 12.97 -3.02 7.20
CA GLU A 38 13.72 -4.25 7.50
C GLU A 38 13.32 -5.38 6.55
N TRP A 39 12.01 -5.59 6.34
CA TRP A 39 11.49 -6.60 5.43
C TRP A 39 11.98 -6.42 3.98
N VAL A 40 11.96 -5.19 3.43
CA VAL A 40 12.45 -4.89 2.08
C VAL A 40 13.95 -5.21 1.95
N ASN A 41 14.76 -4.82 2.93
CA ASN A 41 16.19 -5.12 2.94
C ASN A 41 16.46 -6.63 3.02
N ASP A 42 15.67 -7.36 3.82
CA ASP A 42 15.79 -8.82 3.94
C ASP A 42 15.40 -9.54 2.64
N LEU A 43 14.38 -9.08 1.92
CA LEU A 43 14.02 -9.64 0.60
C LEU A 43 15.16 -9.47 -0.40
N ALA A 44 15.75 -8.26 -0.46
CA ALA A 44 16.90 -8.01 -1.33
C ALA A 44 18.11 -8.87 -0.93
N LYS A 45 18.38 -9.01 0.37
CA LYS A 45 19.45 -9.86 0.89
C LYS A 45 19.25 -11.32 0.49
N GLN A 46 18.05 -11.89 0.74
CA GLN A 46 17.74 -13.28 0.37
C GLN A 46 17.92 -13.54 -1.13
N PHE A 47 17.44 -12.62 -1.97
CA PHE A 47 17.65 -12.72 -3.41
C PHE A 47 19.14 -12.69 -3.76
N ASN A 48 19.89 -11.72 -3.24
CA ASN A 48 21.33 -11.56 -3.52
C ASN A 48 22.15 -12.77 -3.05
N GLU A 49 21.77 -13.42 -1.95
CA GLU A 49 22.44 -14.64 -1.45
C GLU A 49 22.05 -15.90 -2.25
N SER A 50 20.92 -15.90 -2.97
CA SER A 50 20.45 -17.06 -3.72
C SER A 50 21.11 -17.26 -5.09
N GLN A 51 21.83 -16.27 -5.59
CA GLN A 51 22.50 -16.28 -6.90
C GLN A 51 23.62 -15.21 -6.93
N SER A 52 24.48 -15.21 -7.97
CA SER A 52 25.64 -14.31 -8.08
C SER A 52 25.64 -13.39 -9.31
N GLU A 53 24.62 -13.51 -10.19
CA GLU A 53 24.57 -12.75 -11.45
C GLU A 53 24.06 -11.32 -11.25
N TYR A 54 23.16 -11.11 -10.28
CA TYR A 54 22.47 -9.85 -10.04
C TYR A 54 22.56 -9.45 -8.56
N LYS A 55 22.58 -8.13 -8.32
CA LYS A 55 22.57 -7.56 -6.97
C LYS A 55 21.49 -6.50 -6.87
N VAL A 56 20.39 -6.79 -6.19
CA VAL A 56 19.36 -5.80 -5.89
C VAL A 56 19.82 -4.90 -4.75
N VAL A 57 19.75 -3.58 -5.00
CA VAL A 57 20.13 -2.53 -4.05
C VAL A 57 18.90 -1.71 -3.70
N PRO A 58 18.22 -2.01 -2.58
CA PRO A 58 17.08 -1.22 -2.12
C PRO A 58 17.57 0.13 -1.60
N THR A 59 16.85 1.19 -1.93
CA THR A 59 17.15 2.55 -1.48
C THR A 59 15.87 3.23 -1.02
N PHE A 60 15.80 3.61 0.24
CA PHE A 60 14.71 4.45 0.76
C PHE A 60 14.78 5.85 0.16
N LYS A 61 13.67 6.34 -0.40
CA LYS A 61 13.57 7.66 -1.07
C LYS A 61 12.50 8.57 -0.46
N GLY A 62 12.30 8.46 0.83
CA GLY A 62 11.23 9.18 1.52
C GLY A 62 9.89 8.43 1.46
N VAL A 63 8.84 9.04 1.97
CA VAL A 63 7.48 8.51 1.86
C VAL A 63 6.99 8.52 0.40
N TYR A 64 5.86 7.91 0.12
CA TYR A 64 5.43 7.63 -1.26
C TYR A 64 5.39 8.83 -2.20
N ASP A 65 4.86 9.97 -1.77
CA ASP A 65 4.78 11.21 -2.56
C ASP A 65 6.15 11.84 -2.81
N GLU A 66 7.04 11.81 -1.82
CA GLU A 66 8.43 12.25 -1.93
C GLU A 66 9.21 11.36 -2.92
N SER A 67 9.08 10.05 -2.78
CA SER A 67 9.72 9.07 -3.67
C SER A 67 9.24 9.21 -5.11
N MET A 68 7.93 9.42 -5.32
CA MET A 68 7.36 9.63 -6.66
C MET A 68 7.86 10.93 -7.29
N THR A 69 7.95 12.01 -6.51
CA THR A 69 8.48 13.30 -6.95
C THR A 69 9.96 13.17 -7.34
N ALA A 70 10.76 12.51 -6.51
CA ALA A 70 12.17 12.23 -6.80
C ALA A 70 12.35 11.39 -8.07
N ALA A 71 11.48 10.39 -8.29
CA ALA A 71 11.53 9.53 -9.47
C ALA A 71 11.20 10.29 -10.77
N ILE A 72 10.25 11.22 -10.73
CA ILE A 72 9.93 12.09 -11.89
C ILE A 72 11.15 12.94 -12.27
N ALA A 73 11.82 13.54 -11.27
CA ALA A 73 13.03 14.34 -11.51
C ALA A 73 14.18 13.45 -12.07
N ALA A 74 14.39 12.27 -11.48
CA ALA A 74 15.41 11.33 -11.91
C ALA A 74 15.15 10.79 -13.34
N PHE A 75 13.89 10.53 -13.68
CA PHE A 75 13.53 10.10 -15.05
C PHE A 75 13.89 11.17 -16.07
N ARG A 76 13.57 12.45 -15.80
CA ARG A 76 13.89 13.58 -16.68
C ARG A 76 15.39 13.76 -16.88
N SER A 77 16.21 13.44 -15.89
CA SER A 77 17.68 13.54 -15.95
C SER A 77 18.35 12.24 -16.45
N GLY A 78 17.60 11.20 -16.81
CA GLY A 78 18.14 9.91 -17.25
C GLY A 78 18.69 9.02 -16.12
N ASN A 79 18.41 9.35 -14.85
CA ASN A 79 18.93 8.67 -13.65
C ASN A 79 17.86 7.89 -12.88
N ALA A 80 16.75 7.52 -13.52
CA ALA A 80 15.70 6.73 -12.88
C ALA A 80 16.24 5.37 -12.38
N PRO A 81 15.70 4.81 -11.27
CA PRO A 81 16.05 3.46 -10.83
C PRO A 81 15.60 2.41 -11.85
N HIS A 82 15.92 1.13 -11.62
CA HIS A 82 15.38 0.02 -12.40
C HIS A 82 13.95 -0.30 -11.96
N ILE A 83 13.73 -0.29 -10.64
CA ILE A 83 12.44 -0.59 -10.00
C ILE A 83 12.04 0.60 -9.13
N LEU A 84 10.82 1.09 -9.31
CA LEU A 84 10.20 2.13 -8.49
C LEU A 84 8.96 1.57 -7.80
N GLN A 85 8.92 1.66 -6.47
CA GLN A 85 7.70 1.39 -5.71
C GLN A 85 6.77 2.60 -5.78
N VAL A 86 5.56 2.40 -6.30
CA VAL A 86 4.54 3.46 -6.41
C VAL A 86 3.27 3.01 -5.70
N PHE A 87 2.78 3.86 -4.81
CA PHE A 87 1.52 3.59 -4.10
C PHE A 87 0.30 3.68 -5.03
N GLU A 88 -0.83 3.12 -4.61
CA GLU A 88 -1.99 2.88 -5.46
C GLU A 88 -2.53 4.17 -6.12
N VAL A 89 -2.53 5.30 -5.43
CA VAL A 89 -3.02 6.58 -6.01
C VAL A 89 -2.11 7.13 -7.11
N GLY A 90 -0.86 6.68 -7.19
CA GLY A 90 0.05 7.02 -8.28
C GLY A 90 -0.22 6.26 -9.58
N THR A 91 -1.02 5.18 -9.53
CA THR A 91 -1.20 4.24 -10.65
C THR A 91 -1.69 4.91 -11.93
N ALA A 92 -2.75 5.74 -11.88
CA ALA A 92 -3.27 6.40 -13.08
C ALA A 92 -2.25 7.37 -13.70
N THR A 93 -1.46 8.06 -12.88
CA THR A 93 -0.37 8.93 -13.34
C THR A 93 0.74 8.13 -14.02
N MET A 94 1.13 6.98 -13.45
CA MET A 94 2.12 6.09 -14.05
C MET A 94 1.62 5.51 -15.38
N MET A 95 0.35 5.08 -15.45
CA MET A 95 -0.29 4.60 -16.70
C MET A 95 -0.29 5.67 -17.80
N ALA A 96 -0.47 6.93 -17.43
CA ALA A 96 -0.47 8.06 -18.36
C ALA A 96 0.95 8.50 -18.78
N SER A 97 1.99 8.08 -18.06
CA SER A 97 3.39 8.47 -18.29
C SER A 97 4.01 7.66 -19.44
N LYS A 98 3.62 7.98 -20.69
CA LYS A 98 4.07 7.27 -21.89
C LYS A 98 5.60 7.23 -22.00
N GLY A 99 6.14 6.03 -22.24
CA GLY A 99 7.57 5.80 -22.42
C GLY A 99 8.41 5.87 -21.15
N ALA A 100 7.81 6.13 -19.97
CA ALA A 100 8.55 6.17 -18.72
C ALA A 100 8.70 4.78 -18.05
N THR A 101 7.84 3.85 -18.40
CA THR A 101 7.83 2.50 -17.81
C THR A 101 7.76 1.41 -18.87
N VAL A 102 8.18 0.22 -18.49
CA VAL A 102 8.02 -1.01 -19.28
C VAL A 102 7.02 -1.91 -18.52
N PRO A 103 5.95 -2.37 -19.19
CA PRO A 103 4.99 -3.27 -18.55
C PRO A 103 5.65 -4.52 -17.98
N VAL A 104 5.27 -4.89 -16.74
CA VAL A 104 5.88 -6.04 -16.08
C VAL A 104 5.73 -7.34 -16.87
N GLY A 105 4.56 -7.57 -17.46
CA GLY A 105 4.32 -8.75 -18.28
C GLY A 105 5.29 -8.85 -19.47
N LYS A 106 5.65 -7.71 -20.09
CA LYS A 106 6.65 -7.66 -21.16
C LYS A 106 8.06 -7.98 -20.64
N VAL A 107 8.46 -7.37 -19.52
CA VAL A 107 9.79 -7.60 -18.91
C VAL A 107 9.99 -9.08 -18.58
N MET A 108 8.96 -9.71 -17.99
CA MET A 108 8.99 -11.12 -17.63
C MET A 108 9.05 -12.03 -18.88
N ALA A 109 8.24 -11.75 -19.89
CA ALA A 109 8.23 -12.52 -21.14
C ALA A 109 9.55 -12.40 -21.91
N ASP A 110 10.10 -11.20 -22.06
CA ASP A 110 11.37 -10.94 -22.75
C ASP A 110 12.56 -11.65 -22.05
N ALA A 111 12.49 -11.82 -20.74
CA ALA A 111 13.49 -12.53 -19.94
C ALA A 111 13.28 -14.06 -19.91
N GLY A 112 12.19 -14.58 -20.45
CA GLY A 112 11.80 -15.99 -20.32
C GLY A 112 11.47 -16.42 -18.88
N ALA A 113 11.12 -15.45 -18.02
CA ALA A 113 10.78 -15.70 -16.62
C ALA A 113 9.31 -16.13 -16.48
N LYS A 114 9.04 -17.01 -15.51
CA LYS A 114 7.67 -17.45 -15.21
C LYS A 114 6.89 -16.32 -14.52
N PHE A 115 5.77 -15.95 -15.10
CA PHE A 115 4.89 -14.95 -14.54
C PHE A 115 3.44 -15.23 -14.95
N ASP A 116 2.57 -15.48 -13.98
CA ASP A 116 1.15 -15.73 -14.20
C ASP A 116 0.31 -14.63 -13.52
N PRO A 117 -0.18 -13.63 -14.26
CA PRO A 117 -1.06 -12.60 -13.71
C PRO A 117 -2.35 -13.16 -13.10
N SER A 118 -2.84 -14.33 -13.55
CA SER A 118 -4.08 -14.93 -13.06
C SER A 118 -3.95 -15.56 -11.67
N ALA A 119 -2.72 -15.79 -11.19
CA ALA A 119 -2.45 -16.29 -9.85
C ALA A 119 -2.74 -15.25 -8.76
N TYR A 120 -2.74 -13.96 -9.12
CA TYR A 120 -2.97 -12.87 -8.18
C TYR A 120 -4.45 -12.71 -7.83
N ILE A 121 -4.73 -12.26 -6.62
CA ILE A 121 -6.09 -11.92 -6.19
C ILE A 121 -6.70 -10.93 -7.20
N PRO A 122 -7.91 -11.19 -7.74
CA PRO A 122 -8.47 -10.40 -8.85
C PRO A 122 -8.58 -8.89 -8.57
N ALA A 123 -8.89 -8.49 -7.33
CA ALA A 123 -8.95 -7.08 -6.94
C ALA A 123 -7.58 -6.39 -7.01
N VAL A 124 -6.50 -7.13 -6.71
CA VAL A 124 -5.11 -6.63 -6.79
C VAL A 124 -4.65 -6.59 -8.25
N ALA A 125 -4.78 -7.71 -8.97
CA ALA A 125 -4.37 -7.80 -10.38
C ALA A 125 -5.11 -6.79 -11.25
N GLY A 126 -6.44 -6.71 -11.13
CA GLY A 126 -7.28 -5.81 -11.92
C GLY A 126 -6.96 -4.33 -11.73
N TYR A 127 -6.49 -3.96 -10.54
CA TYR A 127 -6.12 -2.57 -10.27
C TYR A 127 -4.89 -2.12 -11.08
N TYR A 128 -3.90 -3.01 -11.24
CA TYR A 128 -2.63 -2.72 -11.93
C TYR A 128 -2.63 -3.16 -13.41
N THR A 129 -3.77 -3.58 -13.92
CA THR A 129 -3.95 -4.01 -15.31
C THR A 129 -4.59 -2.91 -16.16
N ALA A 130 -4.02 -2.68 -17.33
CA ALA A 130 -4.57 -1.75 -18.33
C ALA A 130 -5.84 -2.32 -19.00
N PRO A 131 -6.66 -1.48 -19.63
CA PRO A 131 -7.90 -1.93 -20.32
C PRO A 131 -7.67 -3.00 -21.40
N ASN A 132 -6.46 -3.08 -21.98
CA ASN A 132 -6.08 -4.10 -22.96
C ASN A 132 -5.67 -5.45 -22.33
N GLY A 133 -5.83 -5.61 -21.00
CA GLY A 133 -5.48 -6.82 -20.26
C GLY A 133 -4.00 -6.95 -19.89
N GLN A 134 -3.15 -5.98 -20.23
CA GLN A 134 -1.74 -6.01 -19.90
C GLN A 134 -1.49 -5.55 -18.45
N MET A 135 -0.88 -6.39 -17.62
CA MET A 135 -0.40 -5.99 -16.30
C MET A 135 0.82 -5.07 -16.44
N LEU A 136 0.71 -3.87 -15.86
CA LEU A 136 1.72 -2.80 -16.05
C LEU A 136 2.75 -2.78 -14.94
N SER A 137 2.38 -3.13 -13.72
CA SER A 137 3.29 -3.16 -12.58
C SER A 137 3.16 -4.48 -11.81
N PHE A 138 4.18 -4.83 -11.07
CA PHE A 138 4.23 -6.03 -10.24
C PHE A 138 3.53 -5.78 -8.90
N PRO A 139 2.44 -6.50 -8.56
CA PRO A 139 1.81 -6.39 -7.25
C PRO A 139 2.79 -6.76 -6.13
N PHE A 140 2.96 -5.90 -5.13
CA PHE A 140 3.97 -6.12 -4.10
C PHE A 140 3.41 -6.06 -2.69
N ASN A 141 3.23 -4.87 -2.13
CA ASN A 141 2.76 -4.68 -0.76
C ASN A 141 1.34 -4.12 -0.73
N SER A 142 0.40 -4.88 -1.28
CA SER A 142 -1.02 -4.52 -1.22
C SER A 142 -1.53 -4.63 0.22
N SER A 143 -2.32 -3.67 0.66
CA SER A 143 -2.97 -3.65 1.97
C SER A 143 -4.44 -3.28 1.82
N THR A 144 -5.16 -3.30 2.92
CA THR A 144 -6.47 -2.64 3.03
C THR A 144 -6.59 -2.02 4.41
N THR A 145 -7.52 -1.11 4.57
CA THR A 145 -7.80 -0.50 5.88
C THR A 145 -8.48 -1.49 6.79
N ILE A 146 -7.99 -1.61 8.03
CA ILE A 146 -8.62 -2.36 9.11
C ILE A 146 -8.67 -1.54 10.40
N PHE A 147 -9.35 -2.06 11.39
CA PHE A 147 -9.51 -1.44 12.70
C PHE A 147 -8.65 -2.17 13.75
N TYR A 148 -7.84 -1.42 14.49
CA TYR A 148 -7.04 -1.92 15.62
C TYR A 148 -7.54 -1.31 16.91
N TYR A 149 -7.52 -2.08 18.00
CA TYR A 149 -7.89 -1.57 19.32
C TYR A 149 -7.05 -2.20 20.43
N ASN A 150 -6.81 -1.40 21.48
CA ASN A 150 -6.09 -1.80 22.69
C ASN A 150 -7.06 -2.46 23.65
N LYS A 151 -6.93 -3.79 23.83
CA LYS A 151 -7.79 -4.60 24.71
C LYS A 151 -7.65 -4.22 26.17
N ASP A 152 -6.46 -3.82 26.62
CA ASP A 152 -6.21 -3.43 28.00
C ASP A 152 -6.87 -2.08 28.32
N ALA A 153 -6.82 -1.12 27.40
CA ALA A 153 -7.56 0.14 27.49
C ALA A 153 -9.08 -0.09 27.53
N PHE A 154 -9.60 -0.99 26.69
CA PHE A 154 -11.02 -1.38 26.69
C PHE A 154 -11.44 -1.94 28.04
N LYS A 155 -10.66 -2.88 28.59
CA LYS A 155 -10.92 -3.49 29.89
C LYS A 155 -10.95 -2.44 31.01
N LYS A 156 -9.98 -1.50 31.01
CA LYS A 156 -9.91 -0.40 31.98
C LYS A 156 -11.12 0.51 31.87
N ALA A 157 -11.66 0.73 30.67
CA ALA A 157 -12.86 1.54 30.44
C ALA A 157 -14.19 0.79 30.66
N GLY A 158 -14.16 -0.46 31.15
CA GLY A 158 -15.36 -1.29 31.36
C GLY A 158 -16.02 -1.74 30.06
N LEU A 159 -15.25 -1.75 28.94
CA LEU A 159 -15.66 -2.30 27.65
C LEU A 159 -15.29 -3.78 27.54
N ASN A 160 -16.03 -4.53 26.72
CA ASN A 160 -15.65 -5.91 26.43
C ASN A 160 -14.40 -5.93 25.55
N ALA A 161 -13.28 -6.41 26.09
CA ALA A 161 -11.99 -6.45 25.39
C ALA A 161 -11.94 -7.46 24.23
N ASP A 162 -12.87 -8.43 24.19
CA ASP A 162 -12.90 -9.47 23.16
C ASP A 162 -13.90 -9.19 22.04
N VAL A 163 -14.61 -8.07 22.13
CA VAL A 163 -15.61 -7.65 21.13
C VAL A 163 -15.26 -6.26 20.61
N ALA A 164 -14.74 -6.20 19.39
CA ALA A 164 -14.52 -4.92 18.72
C ALA A 164 -15.84 -4.25 18.35
N PRO A 165 -15.93 -2.90 18.40
CA PRO A 165 -17.08 -2.17 17.88
C PRO A 165 -17.21 -2.42 16.36
N LYS A 166 -18.42 -2.74 15.93
CA LYS A 166 -18.72 -3.10 14.52
C LYS A 166 -19.33 -1.94 13.73
N THR A 167 -19.96 -1.02 14.41
CA THR A 167 -20.67 0.11 13.81
C THR A 167 -20.08 1.43 14.26
N TRP A 168 -20.23 2.48 13.45
CA TRP A 168 -19.79 3.82 13.83
C TRP A 168 -20.42 4.31 15.13
N PRO A 169 -21.74 4.11 15.39
CA PRO A 169 -22.30 4.43 16.72
C PRO A 169 -21.60 3.70 17.87
N GLU A 170 -21.24 2.42 17.71
CA GLU A 170 -20.49 1.68 18.73
C GLU A 170 -19.06 2.21 18.91
N VAL A 171 -18.38 2.63 17.82
CA VAL A 171 -17.06 3.26 17.90
C VAL A 171 -17.10 4.55 18.70
N PHE A 172 -18.07 5.44 18.42
CA PHE A 172 -18.22 6.69 19.16
C PHE A 172 -18.60 6.45 20.64
N ALA A 173 -19.46 5.47 20.90
CA ALA A 173 -19.79 5.08 22.28
C ALA A 173 -18.56 4.53 23.03
N ALA A 174 -17.73 3.72 22.37
CA ALA A 174 -16.48 3.22 22.94
C ALA A 174 -15.48 4.36 23.18
N ALA A 175 -15.31 5.28 22.22
CA ALA A 175 -14.44 6.44 22.37
C ALA A 175 -14.84 7.34 23.55
N LYS A 176 -16.13 7.57 23.73
CA LYS A 176 -16.67 8.30 24.88
C LYS A 176 -16.31 7.63 26.20
N LYS A 177 -16.54 6.32 26.33
CA LYS A 177 -16.19 5.56 27.56
C LYS A 177 -14.69 5.54 27.84
N LEU A 178 -13.86 5.40 26.79
CA LEU A 178 -12.40 5.48 26.92
C LEU A 178 -11.98 6.85 27.46
N LYS A 179 -12.56 7.95 26.94
CA LYS A 179 -12.32 9.30 27.45
C LYS A 179 -12.75 9.45 28.91
N GLU A 180 -13.97 9.01 29.27
CA GLU A 180 -14.49 9.04 30.61
C GLU A 180 -13.61 8.24 31.60
N SER A 181 -12.94 7.17 31.15
CA SER A 181 -11.97 6.40 31.92
C SER A 181 -10.60 7.07 32.07
N GLY A 182 -10.43 8.28 31.53
CA GLY A 182 -9.18 9.05 31.56
C GLY A 182 -8.20 8.77 30.45
N HIS A 183 -8.63 8.10 29.35
CA HIS A 183 -7.75 7.88 28.21
C HIS A 183 -7.61 9.17 27.36
N SER A 184 -6.37 9.66 27.18
CA SER A 184 -6.10 10.95 26.50
C SER A 184 -6.33 10.94 25.00
N CYS A 185 -6.24 9.75 24.36
CA CYS A 185 -6.48 9.55 22.94
C CYS A 185 -7.37 8.31 22.73
N PRO A 186 -8.71 8.44 22.89
CA PRO A 186 -9.62 7.31 22.71
C PRO A 186 -9.57 6.70 21.32
N MET A 187 -9.53 7.55 20.28
CA MET A 187 -9.47 7.14 18.88
C MET A 187 -8.56 8.07 18.08
N THR A 188 -7.82 7.50 17.15
CA THR A 188 -7.08 8.21 16.10
C THR A 188 -7.25 7.48 14.76
N LEU A 189 -6.67 8.04 13.70
CA LEU A 189 -6.64 7.43 12.38
C LEU A 189 -5.35 7.83 11.65
N ALA A 190 -4.93 7.00 10.72
CA ALA A 190 -3.85 7.30 9.80
C ALA A 190 -4.38 7.30 8.36
N TRP A 191 -3.70 7.99 7.43
CA TRP A 191 -4.09 8.02 6.01
C TRP A 191 -5.55 8.48 5.82
N GLN A 192 -5.92 9.63 6.40
CA GLN A 192 -7.31 10.05 6.57
C GLN A 192 -8.16 10.04 5.29
N GLY A 193 -7.66 10.51 4.15
CA GLY A 193 -8.37 10.42 2.87
C GLY A 193 -8.68 8.97 2.49
N TRP A 194 -7.66 8.09 2.56
CA TRP A 194 -7.82 6.68 2.25
C TRP A 194 -8.74 5.92 3.22
N THR A 195 -8.64 6.20 4.52
CA THR A 195 -9.44 5.49 5.53
C THR A 195 -10.86 6.03 5.64
N GLN A 196 -11.06 7.36 5.60
CA GLN A 196 -12.35 8.00 5.89
C GLN A 196 -13.15 8.41 4.67
N LEU A 197 -12.54 8.45 3.48
CA LEU A 197 -13.25 8.76 2.24
C LEU A 197 -13.26 7.55 1.28
N GLU A 198 -12.10 7.02 0.90
CA GLU A 198 -12.01 5.93 -0.08
C GLU A 198 -12.53 4.60 0.45
N SER A 199 -11.93 4.09 1.54
CA SER A 199 -12.35 2.84 2.17
C SER A 199 -13.76 2.96 2.75
N PHE A 200 -14.13 4.13 3.27
CA PHE A 200 -15.48 4.42 3.71
C PHE A 200 -16.50 4.29 2.58
N SER A 201 -16.23 4.93 1.43
CA SER A 201 -17.14 4.86 0.28
C SER A 201 -17.38 3.43 -0.18
N THR A 202 -16.30 2.67 -0.36
CA THR A 202 -16.40 1.29 -0.86
C THR A 202 -17.02 0.35 0.16
N TRP A 203 -16.71 0.51 1.43
CA TRP A 203 -17.29 -0.28 2.53
C TRP A 203 -18.81 -0.04 2.69
N HIS A 204 -19.26 1.18 2.40
CA HIS A 204 -20.68 1.54 2.39
C HIS A 204 -21.35 1.39 1.03
N ASN A 205 -20.62 0.91 0.02
CA ASN A 205 -21.13 0.73 -1.35
C ASN A 205 -21.69 2.02 -1.97
N VAL A 206 -21.02 3.14 -1.70
CA VAL A 206 -21.37 4.45 -2.28
C VAL A 206 -20.30 4.94 -3.24
N GLU A 207 -20.71 5.71 -4.23
CA GLU A 207 -19.84 6.23 -5.28
C GLU A 207 -18.81 7.23 -4.69
N PHE A 208 -17.52 7.00 -4.93
CA PHE A 208 -16.45 7.94 -4.62
C PHE A 208 -16.26 8.96 -5.76
N ALA A 209 -16.31 8.48 -6.99
CA ALA A 209 -16.18 9.28 -8.20
C ALA A 209 -16.98 8.66 -9.35
N THR A 210 -17.37 9.47 -10.33
CA THR A 210 -18.08 9.01 -11.53
C THR A 210 -17.23 8.03 -12.35
N HIS A 211 -17.81 7.41 -13.39
CA HIS A 211 -17.14 6.45 -14.26
C HIS A 211 -16.55 5.25 -13.49
N GLN A 212 -17.33 4.68 -12.57
CA GLN A 212 -16.92 3.54 -11.74
C GLN A 212 -15.61 3.86 -10.97
N ASN A 213 -15.58 4.99 -10.28
CA ASN A 213 -14.41 5.50 -9.56
C ASN A 213 -13.16 5.62 -10.44
N GLY A 214 -13.31 6.01 -11.70
CA GLY A 214 -12.21 6.14 -12.66
C GLY A 214 -11.75 4.82 -13.32
N LEU A 215 -12.36 3.68 -12.99
CA LEU A 215 -12.02 2.37 -13.58
C LEU A 215 -12.81 2.06 -14.86
N GLY A 216 -13.87 2.83 -15.17
CA GLY A 216 -14.67 2.67 -16.36
C GLY A 216 -13.94 3.05 -17.66
N LYS A 217 -14.55 2.75 -18.80
CA LYS A 217 -14.00 3.01 -20.15
C LYS A 217 -13.50 4.45 -20.34
N GLU A 218 -14.19 5.42 -19.75
CA GLU A 218 -13.85 6.86 -19.79
C GLU A 218 -13.40 7.36 -18.41
N GLY A 219 -12.68 6.52 -17.65
CA GLY A 219 -12.24 6.84 -16.30
C GLY A 219 -11.43 8.14 -16.17
N TYR A 220 -10.77 8.56 -17.24
CA TYR A 220 -10.06 9.85 -17.31
C TYR A 220 -11.00 11.08 -17.24
N LYS A 221 -12.31 10.89 -17.42
CA LYS A 221 -13.35 11.93 -17.27
C LYS A 221 -13.99 11.93 -15.87
N ALA A 222 -13.50 11.12 -14.94
CA ALA A 222 -14.08 11.00 -13.61
C ALA A 222 -14.16 12.34 -12.87
N ARG A 223 -15.18 12.47 -11.99
CA ARG A 223 -15.39 13.60 -11.08
C ARG A 223 -15.76 13.08 -9.70
N LEU A 224 -15.32 13.74 -8.66
CA LEU A 224 -15.56 13.33 -7.28
C LEU A 224 -17.03 13.39 -6.86
N LYS A 225 -17.44 12.48 -5.97
CA LYS A 225 -18.80 12.35 -5.42
C LYS A 225 -18.82 12.28 -3.89
N ILE A 226 -17.72 12.65 -3.24
CA ILE A 226 -17.51 12.48 -1.81
C ILE A 226 -18.18 13.55 -0.92
N ASN A 227 -19.04 14.38 -1.47
CA ASN A 227 -19.86 15.34 -0.72
C ASN A 227 -21.34 14.91 -0.63
N SER A 228 -21.62 13.61 -0.77
CA SER A 228 -22.97 13.04 -0.57
C SER A 228 -23.43 13.19 0.89
N PRO A 229 -24.75 13.12 1.18
CA PRO A 229 -25.25 13.23 2.54
C PRO A 229 -24.59 12.24 3.53
N LEU A 230 -24.24 11.03 3.06
CA LEU A 230 -23.57 10.04 3.91
C LEU A 230 -22.13 10.45 4.24
N HIS A 231 -21.36 10.94 3.28
CA HIS A 231 -20.02 11.44 3.52
C HIS A 231 -20.02 12.66 4.46
N VAL A 232 -20.97 13.59 4.23
CA VAL A 232 -21.16 14.74 5.13
C VAL A 232 -21.45 14.29 6.56
N LYS A 233 -22.46 13.41 6.75
CA LYS A 233 -22.79 12.81 8.06
C LYS A 233 -21.56 12.23 8.74
N HIS A 234 -20.73 11.49 7.99
CA HIS A 234 -19.56 10.82 8.53
C HIS A 234 -18.49 11.82 9.00
N ILE A 235 -18.12 12.77 8.17
CA ILE A 235 -17.09 13.78 8.49
C ILE A 235 -17.56 14.73 9.59
N GLU A 236 -18.84 15.11 9.63
CA GLU A 236 -19.41 15.89 10.73
C GLU A 236 -19.36 15.12 12.07
N ASN A 237 -19.68 13.83 12.08
CA ASN A 237 -19.59 13.00 13.28
C ASN A 237 -18.14 12.90 13.79
N LEU A 238 -17.16 12.75 12.89
CA LEU A 238 -15.75 12.75 13.29
C LEU A 238 -15.29 14.14 13.77
N GLY A 239 -15.77 15.22 13.15
CA GLY A 239 -15.52 16.58 13.58
C GLY A 239 -16.07 16.85 14.99
N GLU A 240 -17.27 16.37 15.30
CA GLU A 240 -17.85 16.47 16.64
C GLU A 240 -17.06 15.60 17.64
N ALA A 241 -16.66 14.39 17.27
CA ALA A 241 -15.79 13.56 18.11
C ALA A 241 -14.43 14.22 18.36
N ALA A 242 -13.86 14.94 17.40
CA ALA A 242 -12.64 15.71 17.59
C ALA A 242 -12.84 16.86 18.58
N LYS A 243 -13.90 17.63 18.44
CA LYS A 243 -14.28 18.71 19.36
C LYS A 243 -14.48 18.20 20.78
N ASN A 244 -15.07 17.01 20.92
CA ASN A 244 -15.29 16.38 22.21
C ASN A 244 -14.03 15.67 22.76
N GLY A 245 -12.91 15.62 22.05
CA GLY A 245 -11.70 14.92 22.47
C GLY A 245 -11.85 13.40 22.49
N GLU A 246 -12.82 12.86 21.76
CA GLU A 246 -13.06 11.43 21.54
C GLU A 246 -12.25 10.91 20.34
N PHE A 247 -11.98 11.80 19.38
CA PHE A 247 -11.05 11.60 18.27
C PHE A 247 -9.89 12.61 18.40
N VAL A 248 -8.65 12.13 18.29
CA VAL A 248 -7.43 12.96 18.36
C VAL A 248 -6.61 12.78 17.10
N TYR A 249 -6.55 13.81 16.28
CA TYR A 249 -5.72 13.81 15.08
C TYR A 249 -4.23 13.88 15.42
N LYS A 250 -3.44 12.99 14.88
CA LYS A 250 -2.01 12.82 15.19
C LYS A 250 -1.08 13.07 13.98
N GLY A 251 -1.60 13.66 12.90
CA GLY A 251 -0.82 14.00 11.70
C GLY A 251 -1.13 13.16 10.47
N ARG A 252 -0.55 13.54 9.36
CA ARG A 252 -0.77 12.95 8.02
C ARG A 252 -0.11 11.58 7.88
N ALA A 253 -0.47 10.89 6.81
CA ALA A 253 0.08 9.60 6.42
C ALA A 253 0.06 8.60 7.60
N SER A 254 1.17 7.97 7.90
CA SER A 254 1.31 6.95 8.96
C SER A 254 1.66 7.52 10.33
N THR A 255 1.72 8.84 10.50
CA THR A 255 2.24 9.48 11.73
C THR A 255 1.53 9.01 13.00
N ALA A 256 0.20 8.82 12.94
CA ALA A 256 -0.60 8.36 14.08
C ALA A 256 -0.26 6.93 14.57
N GLN A 257 0.39 6.10 13.75
CA GLN A 257 0.66 4.70 14.08
C GLN A 257 1.53 4.54 15.33
N ALA A 258 2.55 5.40 15.48
CA ALA A 258 3.43 5.38 16.65
C ALA A 258 2.66 5.59 17.96
N SER A 259 1.65 6.48 17.98
CA SER A 259 0.82 6.72 19.16
C SER A 259 -0.02 5.51 19.58
N PHE A 260 -0.42 4.66 18.61
CA PHE A 260 -1.11 3.41 18.95
C PHE A 260 -0.13 2.38 19.53
N THR A 261 1.02 2.13 18.90
CA THR A 261 2.00 1.16 19.42
C THR A 261 2.56 1.56 20.78
N ALA A 262 2.66 2.85 21.07
CA ALA A 262 3.04 3.38 22.38
C ALA A 262 1.92 3.23 23.44
N GLY A 263 0.70 2.85 23.05
CA GLY A 263 -0.46 2.77 23.94
C GLY A 263 -1.08 4.13 24.29
N GLU A 264 -0.66 5.22 23.63
CA GLU A 264 -1.24 6.55 23.82
C GLU A 264 -2.66 6.64 23.25
N CYS A 265 -2.93 5.99 22.11
CA CYS A 265 -4.24 5.92 21.50
C CYS A 265 -4.82 4.51 21.64
N ALA A 266 -6.11 4.42 22.01
CA ALA A 266 -6.77 3.15 22.29
C ALA A 266 -7.35 2.48 21.05
N MET A 267 -7.75 3.25 20.03
CA MET A 267 -8.28 2.76 18.77
C MET A 267 -7.62 3.47 17.61
N ILE A 268 -7.36 2.75 16.51
CA ILE A 268 -6.83 3.33 15.26
C ILE A 268 -7.42 2.63 14.03
N GLN A 269 -7.81 3.41 13.03
CA GLN A 269 -8.02 2.92 11.68
C GLN A 269 -6.79 3.19 10.84
N THR A 270 -6.24 2.15 10.23
CA THR A 270 -5.04 2.25 9.40
C THR A 270 -4.85 1.02 8.52
N SER A 271 -3.75 0.96 7.81
CA SER A 271 -3.35 -0.15 6.95
C SER A 271 -3.22 -1.47 7.70
N SER A 272 -3.64 -2.57 7.08
CA SER A 272 -3.29 -3.93 7.53
C SER A 272 -1.78 -4.15 7.61
N GLY A 273 -1.00 -3.48 6.74
CA GLY A 273 0.48 -3.51 6.74
C GLY A 273 1.14 -2.86 7.96
N PHE A 274 0.36 -2.33 8.90
CA PHE A 274 0.83 -1.86 10.21
C PHE A 274 0.97 -3.00 11.23
N TYR A 275 0.43 -4.18 10.95
CA TYR A 275 0.48 -5.34 11.85
C TYR A 275 1.91 -5.69 12.28
N GLY A 276 2.88 -5.64 11.35
CA GLY A 276 4.29 -5.92 11.67
C GLY A 276 4.85 -5.03 12.79
N ASP A 277 4.52 -3.74 12.77
CA ASP A 277 4.92 -2.80 13.83
C ASP A 277 4.17 -3.05 15.13
N VAL A 278 2.86 -3.31 15.06
CA VAL A 278 2.04 -3.61 16.25
C VAL A 278 2.52 -4.88 16.93
N SER A 279 2.72 -5.96 16.20
CA SER A 279 3.15 -7.26 16.74
C SER A 279 4.53 -7.21 17.39
N LYS A 280 5.44 -6.37 16.86
CA LYS A 280 6.80 -6.21 17.39
C LYS A 280 6.87 -5.25 18.58
N ASN A 281 6.11 -4.15 18.56
CA ASN A 281 6.33 -2.99 19.42
C ASN A 281 5.25 -2.77 20.47
N ALA A 282 3.99 -3.17 20.26
CA ALA A 282 2.95 -3.00 21.26
C ALA A 282 3.23 -3.85 22.52
N LYS A 283 3.12 -3.22 23.70
CA LYS A 283 3.32 -3.87 25.01
C LYS A 283 2.01 -4.13 25.75
N PHE A 284 0.90 -4.16 25.03
CA PHE A 284 -0.46 -4.39 25.49
C PHE A 284 -1.17 -5.41 24.61
N ALA A 285 -2.21 -6.02 25.11
CA ALA A 285 -3.07 -6.90 24.32
C ALA A 285 -3.88 -6.06 23.32
N TYR A 286 -3.87 -6.44 22.05
CA TYR A 286 -4.60 -5.76 20.98
C TYR A 286 -5.52 -6.69 20.22
N GLY A 287 -6.47 -6.09 19.50
CA GLY A 287 -7.34 -6.80 18.57
C GLY A 287 -7.34 -6.15 17.20
N LEU A 288 -7.56 -6.97 16.19
CA LEU A 288 -7.78 -6.55 14.81
C LEU A 288 -9.23 -6.87 14.45
N ALA A 289 -9.90 -5.95 13.75
CA ALA A 289 -11.30 -6.08 13.39
C ALA A 289 -11.59 -5.46 12.02
N PRO A 290 -12.70 -5.85 11.37
CA PRO A 290 -13.18 -5.16 10.19
C PRO A 290 -13.48 -3.69 10.45
N LEU A 291 -13.51 -2.90 9.38
CA LEU A 291 -13.93 -1.50 9.46
C LEU A 291 -15.35 -1.37 10.02
N PRO A 292 -15.61 -0.34 10.84
CA PRO A 292 -16.96 -0.02 11.25
C PRO A 292 -17.79 0.51 10.09
N TYR A 293 -19.11 0.31 10.17
CA TYR A 293 -20.06 0.78 9.18
C TYR A 293 -21.29 1.42 9.82
N TYR A 294 -22.07 2.15 9.03
CA TYR A 294 -23.39 2.65 9.46
C TYR A 294 -24.44 1.58 9.14
N PRO A 295 -25.14 1.03 10.14
CA PRO A 295 -26.08 -0.08 9.93
C PRO A 295 -27.37 0.31 9.17
N ASP A 296 -27.68 1.60 9.12
CA ASP A 296 -28.79 2.19 8.37
C ASP A 296 -28.49 2.36 6.87
N VAL A 297 -27.26 2.08 6.43
CA VAL A 297 -26.85 2.18 5.02
C VAL A 297 -27.07 0.84 4.32
N LYS A 298 -28.01 0.83 3.37
CA LYS A 298 -28.31 -0.37 2.57
C LYS A 298 -27.08 -0.78 1.75
N GLY A 299 -26.67 -2.04 1.87
CA GLY A 299 -25.55 -2.60 1.15
C GLY A 299 -24.22 -2.56 1.91
N ALA A 300 -24.17 -1.92 3.07
CA ALA A 300 -23.02 -1.98 3.97
C ALA A 300 -23.12 -3.18 4.93
N PRO A 301 -21.99 -3.81 5.30
CA PRO A 301 -20.66 -3.61 4.75
C PRO A 301 -20.46 -4.38 3.43
N GLN A 302 -19.77 -3.79 2.45
CA GLN A 302 -19.47 -4.39 1.14
C GLN A 302 -18.06 -5.02 1.12
N ASN A 303 -17.12 -4.45 0.42
CA ASN A 303 -15.70 -4.78 0.46
C ASN A 303 -14.87 -3.49 0.55
N THR A 304 -13.61 -3.61 0.96
CA THR A 304 -12.68 -2.49 1.00
C THR A 304 -11.84 -2.41 -0.28
N VAL A 305 -11.18 -1.27 -0.49
CA VAL A 305 -10.23 -1.07 -1.58
C VAL A 305 -8.81 -1.44 -1.14
N ILE A 306 -7.98 -1.74 -2.12
CA ILE A 306 -6.56 -1.88 -1.87
C ILE A 306 -5.93 -0.53 -1.51
N GLY A 307 -4.88 -0.62 -0.71
CA GLY A 307 -3.86 0.39 -0.53
C GLY A 307 -2.50 -0.23 -0.76
N GLY A 308 -1.45 0.47 -0.31
CA GLY A 308 -0.10 -0.01 -0.48
C GLY A 308 0.45 0.29 -1.87
N ALA A 309 1.29 -0.58 -2.43
CA ALA A 309 2.03 -0.24 -3.63
C ALA A 309 2.32 -1.45 -4.54
N SER A 310 2.67 -1.12 -5.78
CA SER A 310 3.24 -2.04 -6.77
C SER A 310 4.62 -1.58 -7.22
N LEU A 311 5.37 -2.48 -7.85
CA LEU A 311 6.69 -2.20 -8.38
C LEU A 311 6.61 -1.93 -9.88
N TRP A 312 7.07 -0.76 -10.30
CA TRP A 312 7.10 -0.30 -11.68
C TRP A 312 8.50 -0.44 -12.25
N VAL A 313 8.63 -1.01 -13.44
CA VAL A 313 9.90 -1.13 -14.14
C VAL A 313 10.12 0.14 -14.96
N MET A 314 11.19 0.88 -14.66
CA MET A 314 11.48 2.13 -15.35
C MET A 314 12.14 1.87 -16.71
N ALA A 315 11.77 2.66 -17.71
CA ALA A 315 12.32 2.58 -19.05
C ALA A 315 13.78 3.07 -19.14
N GLY A 316 14.45 2.81 -20.28
CA GLY A 316 15.80 3.29 -20.56
C GLY A 316 16.92 2.44 -19.98
N LYS A 317 16.65 1.20 -19.55
CA LYS A 317 17.65 0.27 -19.03
C LYS A 317 18.13 -0.70 -20.11
N LYS A 318 19.30 -1.33 -19.88
CA LYS A 318 19.88 -2.32 -20.80
C LYS A 318 19.20 -3.69 -20.63
N ALA A 319 19.22 -4.51 -21.66
CA ALA A 319 18.62 -5.85 -21.65
C ALA A 319 19.09 -6.75 -20.48
N PRO A 320 20.38 -6.80 -20.10
CA PRO A 320 20.82 -7.58 -18.94
C PRO A 320 20.22 -7.06 -17.61
N GLU A 321 20.04 -5.74 -17.47
CA GLU A 321 19.44 -5.13 -16.29
C GLU A 321 17.95 -5.52 -16.16
N TYR A 322 17.19 -5.48 -17.27
CA TYR A 322 15.80 -5.97 -17.28
C TYR A 322 15.70 -7.46 -16.95
N LYS A 323 16.67 -8.28 -17.40
CA LYS A 323 16.73 -9.69 -17.02
C LYS A 323 16.93 -9.86 -15.51
N GLY A 324 17.76 -9.02 -14.89
CA GLY A 324 17.93 -9.00 -13.43
C GLY A 324 16.65 -8.59 -12.70
N VAL A 325 15.91 -7.58 -13.20
CA VAL A 325 14.59 -7.20 -12.67
C VAL A 325 13.62 -8.38 -12.73
N ALA A 326 13.55 -9.07 -13.89
CA ALA A 326 12.68 -10.23 -14.06
C ALA A 326 13.03 -11.37 -13.08
N LYS A 327 14.32 -11.65 -12.86
CA LYS A 327 14.78 -12.66 -11.90
C LYS A 327 14.39 -12.29 -10.47
N PHE A 328 14.47 -11.03 -10.11
CA PHE A 328 14.02 -10.57 -8.79
C PHE A 328 12.49 -10.70 -8.65
N PHE A 329 11.71 -10.36 -9.67
CA PHE A 329 10.26 -10.54 -9.64
C PHE A 329 9.84 -12.01 -9.63
N GLU A 330 10.57 -12.89 -10.32
CA GLU A 330 10.37 -14.35 -10.23
C GLU A 330 10.63 -14.85 -8.79
N PHE A 331 11.64 -14.34 -8.11
CA PHE A 331 11.91 -14.62 -6.69
C PHE A 331 10.76 -14.12 -5.80
N LEU A 332 10.30 -12.87 -5.98
CA LEU A 332 9.18 -12.30 -5.21
C LEU A 332 7.84 -13.00 -5.48
N SER A 333 7.69 -13.66 -6.63
CA SER A 333 6.47 -14.40 -7.01
C SER A 333 6.35 -15.76 -6.32
N LYS A 334 7.39 -16.24 -5.66
CA LYS A 334 7.36 -17.53 -4.97
C LYS A 334 6.32 -17.51 -3.85
N PRO A 335 5.41 -18.51 -3.79
CA PRO A 335 4.35 -18.54 -2.78
C PRO A 335 4.86 -18.47 -1.34
N GLU A 336 5.99 -19.12 -1.06
CA GLU A 336 6.64 -19.11 0.26
C GLU A 336 7.17 -17.72 0.64
N ILE A 337 7.70 -16.96 -0.32
CA ILE A 337 8.16 -15.58 -0.10
C ILE A 337 6.98 -14.65 0.18
N GLN A 338 5.88 -14.82 -0.57
CA GLN A 338 4.66 -14.04 -0.38
C GLN A 338 3.97 -14.37 0.95
N ALA A 339 3.88 -15.65 1.31
CA ALA A 339 3.30 -16.08 2.59
C ALA A 339 4.12 -15.55 3.78
N ALA A 340 5.45 -15.67 3.74
CA ALA A 340 6.33 -15.12 4.76
C ALA A 340 6.22 -13.60 4.87
N SER A 341 6.11 -12.89 3.74
CA SER A 341 5.91 -11.45 3.68
C SER A 341 4.59 -11.04 4.34
N HIS A 342 3.49 -11.71 3.99
CA HIS A 342 2.18 -11.50 4.60
C HIS A 342 2.21 -11.70 6.12
N GLN A 343 2.74 -12.83 6.57
CA GLN A 343 2.80 -13.18 8.00
C GLN A 343 3.63 -12.18 8.82
N ARG A 344 4.70 -11.65 8.22
CA ARG A 344 5.58 -10.68 8.88
C ARG A 344 4.99 -9.29 8.96
N THR A 345 4.34 -8.83 7.88
CA THR A 345 3.98 -7.41 7.70
C THR A 345 2.51 -7.10 7.91
N GLY A 346 1.62 -8.09 7.65
CA GLY A 346 0.18 -7.88 7.57
C GLY A 346 -0.30 -7.30 6.23
N TYR A 347 0.58 -7.09 5.24
CA TYR A 347 0.15 -6.87 3.86
C TYR A 347 -0.62 -8.09 3.36
N LEU A 348 -1.49 -7.91 2.37
CA LEU A 348 -2.29 -9.01 1.83
C LEU A 348 -1.38 -10.11 1.24
N PRO A 349 -1.75 -11.39 1.37
CA PRO A 349 -1.17 -12.43 0.54
C PRO A 349 -1.67 -12.19 -0.89
N VAL A 350 -0.80 -11.66 -1.77
CA VAL A 350 -1.23 -11.15 -3.08
C VAL A 350 -1.68 -12.24 -4.06
N THR A 351 -1.43 -13.53 -3.74
CA THR A 351 -1.92 -14.69 -4.51
C THR A 351 -2.76 -15.62 -3.63
N MET A 352 -3.68 -16.36 -4.26
CA MET A 352 -4.49 -17.37 -3.54
C MET A 352 -3.65 -18.52 -3.01
N GLU A 353 -2.53 -18.86 -3.64
CA GLU A 353 -1.63 -19.92 -3.18
C GLU A 353 -0.94 -19.51 -1.87
N SER A 354 -0.40 -18.28 -1.79
CA SER A 354 0.22 -17.78 -0.55
C SER A 354 -0.79 -17.61 0.59
N PHE A 355 -2.06 -17.28 0.28
CA PHE A 355 -3.15 -17.29 1.27
C PHE A 355 -3.39 -18.68 1.85
N LYS A 356 -3.60 -19.70 0.99
CA LYS A 356 -3.79 -21.09 1.41
C LYS A 356 -2.60 -21.65 2.18
N MET A 357 -1.38 -21.30 1.77
CA MET A 357 -0.16 -21.70 2.48
C MET A 357 -0.11 -21.11 3.89
N THR A 358 -0.49 -19.82 4.05
CA THR A 358 -0.59 -19.17 5.36
C THR A 358 -1.66 -19.83 6.24
N GLU A 359 -2.84 -20.12 5.67
CA GLU A 359 -3.92 -20.81 6.38
C GLU A 359 -3.47 -22.22 6.86
N ALA A 360 -2.86 -23.00 5.96
CA ALA A 360 -2.37 -24.36 6.26
C ALA A 360 -1.26 -24.36 7.33
N SER A 361 -0.50 -23.26 7.48
CA SER A 361 0.53 -23.14 8.54
C SER A 361 -0.05 -22.94 9.95
N GLY A 362 -1.35 -22.71 10.07
CA GLY A 362 -2.01 -22.36 11.34
C GLY A 362 -1.71 -20.95 11.82
N PHE A 363 -1.24 -20.07 10.93
CA PHE A 363 -0.87 -18.69 11.30
C PHE A 363 -2.06 -17.89 11.84
N TYR A 364 -3.22 -17.95 11.18
CA TYR A 364 -4.41 -17.21 11.57
C TYR A 364 -4.98 -17.64 12.91
N GLN A 365 -4.88 -18.93 13.24
CA GLN A 365 -5.29 -19.47 14.54
C GLN A 365 -4.38 -18.97 15.67
N LYS A 366 -3.08 -18.84 15.41
CA LYS A 366 -2.08 -18.33 16.38
C LYS A 366 -2.11 -16.81 16.49
N ASN A 367 -2.58 -16.10 15.45
CA ASN A 367 -2.61 -14.65 15.36
C ASN A 367 -4.02 -14.18 14.95
N PRO A 368 -5.02 -14.27 15.85
CA PRO A 368 -6.41 -13.96 15.55
C PRO A 368 -6.61 -12.56 15.00
N GLY A 369 -7.41 -12.44 13.93
CA GLY A 369 -7.73 -11.18 13.26
C GLY A 369 -6.77 -10.79 12.13
N THR A 370 -5.64 -11.48 11.94
CA THR A 370 -4.73 -11.21 10.83
C THR A 370 -5.31 -11.59 9.45
N ASP A 371 -6.39 -12.37 9.42
CA ASP A 371 -7.20 -12.72 8.26
C ASP A 371 -8.24 -11.66 7.88
N VAL A 372 -8.51 -10.70 8.76
CA VAL A 372 -9.55 -9.67 8.56
C VAL A 372 -9.37 -8.92 7.24
N ALA A 373 -8.14 -8.53 6.92
CA ALA A 373 -7.84 -7.79 5.70
C ALA A 373 -8.21 -8.58 4.43
N VAL A 374 -7.86 -9.85 4.37
CA VAL A 374 -8.21 -10.74 3.24
C VAL A 374 -9.71 -10.91 3.17
N ASN A 375 -10.37 -11.20 4.30
CA ASN A 375 -11.80 -11.43 4.38
C ASN A 375 -12.63 -10.20 3.95
N GLN A 376 -12.14 -8.99 4.14
CA GLN A 376 -12.75 -7.76 3.60
C GLN A 376 -12.60 -7.66 2.08
N MET A 377 -11.46 -8.06 1.54
CA MET A 377 -11.12 -7.91 0.13
C MET A 377 -11.78 -8.94 -0.79
N ILE A 378 -11.98 -10.18 -0.32
CA ILE A 378 -12.55 -11.28 -1.13
C ILE A 378 -14.07 -11.25 -1.22
N ARG A 379 -14.74 -10.31 -0.57
CA ARG A 379 -16.19 -10.12 -0.69
C ARG A 379 -16.57 -9.75 -2.13
N LYS A 380 -17.85 -9.99 -2.50
CA LYS A 380 -18.35 -9.63 -3.82
C LYS A 380 -18.21 -8.13 -4.06
N VAL A 381 -17.48 -7.77 -5.12
CA VAL A 381 -17.31 -6.38 -5.54
C VAL A 381 -18.50 -5.85 -6.32
N THR A 382 -18.69 -4.52 -6.27
CA THR A 382 -19.65 -3.76 -7.06
C THR A 382 -18.91 -2.70 -7.87
N ASP A 383 -19.63 -1.94 -8.70
CA ASP A 383 -19.03 -0.82 -9.43
C ASP A 383 -18.50 0.27 -8.49
N ASN A 384 -19.09 0.45 -7.30
CA ASN A 384 -18.66 1.42 -6.30
C ASN A 384 -17.49 0.91 -5.44
N SER A 385 -17.23 -0.39 -5.42
CA SER A 385 -16.26 -0.99 -4.46
C SER A 385 -15.11 -1.75 -5.11
N ARG A 386 -15.01 -1.72 -6.45
CA ARG A 386 -13.96 -2.40 -7.21
C ARG A 386 -12.58 -1.79 -6.99
N GLY A 387 -12.49 -0.49 -6.71
CA GLY A 387 -11.28 0.29 -6.56
C GLY A 387 -11.52 1.75 -6.93
N ILE A 388 -10.48 2.57 -6.77
CA ILE A 388 -10.49 4.01 -7.12
C ILE A 388 -9.21 4.30 -7.88
N ARG A 389 -9.30 4.76 -9.15
CA ARG A 389 -8.14 5.00 -10.01
C ARG A 389 -8.29 6.32 -10.77
N LEU A 390 -7.87 7.40 -10.14
CA LEU A 390 -8.03 8.77 -10.64
C LEU A 390 -6.69 9.39 -11.05
N GLY A 391 -6.71 10.26 -12.05
CA GLY A 391 -5.56 11.06 -12.43
C GLY A 391 -5.24 12.14 -11.40
N ASN A 392 -3.96 12.52 -11.27
CA ASN A 392 -3.50 13.51 -10.29
C ASN A 392 -3.94 13.23 -8.85
N TYR A 393 -4.17 11.95 -8.51
CA TYR A 393 -4.81 11.58 -7.26
C TYR A 393 -3.90 11.82 -6.04
N VAL A 394 -2.58 11.77 -6.21
CA VAL A 394 -1.62 12.16 -5.15
C VAL A 394 -1.90 13.59 -4.66
N GLN A 395 -2.09 14.53 -5.59
CA GLN A 395 -2.41 15.92 -5.27
C GLN A 395 -3.83 16.06 -4.67
N ILE A 396 -4.79 15.25 -5.12
CA ILE A 396 -6.15 15.22 -4.54
C ILE A 396 -6.08 14.77 -3.07
N ARG A 397 -5.31 13.72 -2.73
CA ARG A 397 -5.11 13.33 -1.32
C ARG A 397 -4.48 14.45 -0.46
N THR A 398 -3.58 15.24 -1.02
CA THR A 398 -3.05 16.41 -0.31
C THR A 398 -4.17 17.41 0.00
N ILE A 399 -5.10 17.64 -0.95
CA ILE A 399 -6.27 18.51 -0.74
C ILE A 399 -7.21 17.90 0.32
N GLU A 400 -7.44 16.58 0.28
CA GLU A 400 -8.22 15.87 1.30
C GLU A 400 -7.62 16.08 2.70
N ASP A 401 -6.29 15.94 2.84
CA ASP A 401 -5.60 16.18 4.10
C ASP A 401 -5.78 17.62 4.59
N GLU A 402 -5.57 18.61 3.72
CA GLU A 402 -5.70 20.04 4.06
C GLU A 402 -7.10 20.39 4.55
N GLU A 403 -8.13 19.92 3.85
CA GLU A 403 -9.52 20.27 4.17
C GLU A 403 -10.04 19.52 5.41
N LEU A 404 -9.70 18.24 5.56
CA LEU A 404 -10.09 17.45 6.73
C LEU A 404 -9.41 17.97 8.02
N GLU A 405 -8.15 18.42 7.95
CA GLU A 405 -7.46 19.05 9.08
C GLU A 405 -8.16 20.31 9.57
N GLN A 406 -8.82 21.07 8.68
CA GLN A 406 -9.63 22.22 9.10
C GLN A 406 -10.90 21.78 9.85
N VAL A 407 -11.47 20.62 9.52
CA VAL A 407 -12.60 20.04 10.29
C VAL A 407 -12.14 19.59 11.66
N TRP A 408 -11.03 18.85 11.76
CA TRP A 408 -10.51 18.36 13.03
C TRP A 408 -10.10 19.49 13.98
N SER A 409 -9.65 20.61 13.43
CA SER A 409 -9.33 21.81 14.20
C SER A 409 -10.53 22.72 14.49
N GLY A 410 -11.74 22.34 14.05
CA GLY A 410 -12.97 23.12 14.26
C GLY A 410 -13.07 24.41 13.45
N LYS A 411 -12.24 24.59 12.41
CA LYS A 411 -12.19 25.82 11.59
C LYS A 411 -13.23 25.83 10.45
N GLN A 412 -13.72 24.66 10.04
CA GLN A 412 -14.79 24.54 9.05
C GLN A 412 -15.65 23.32 9.32
N SER A 413 -16.86 23.28 8.72
CA SER A 413 -17.75 22.15 8.78
C SER A 413 -17.30 21.02 7.86
N GLY A 414 -17.70 19.79 8.13
CA GLY A 414 -17.46 18.64 7.26
C GLY A 414 -18.04 18.84 5.86
N LYS A 415 -19.24 19.44 5.76
CA LYS A 415 -19.86 19.76 4.46
C LYS A 415 -19.00 20.73 3.66
N GLN A 416 -18.51 21.81 4.27
CA GLN A 416 -17.67 22.78 3.59
C GLN A 416 -16.35 22.16 3.12
N ALA A 417 -15.70 21.34 3.96
CA ALA A 417 -14.48 20.64 3.61
C ALA A 417 -14.69 19.74 2.39
N LEU A 418 -15.73 18.92 2.39
CA LEU A 418 -16.02 18.00 1.29
C LEU A 418 -16.38 18.74 -0.02
N ASP A 419 -17.13 19.84 0.05
CA ASP A 419 -17.41 20.68 -1.13
C ASP A 419 -16.12 21.31 -1.69
N ASN A 420 -15.20 21.75 -0.83
CA ASN A 420 -13.89 22.27 -1.23
C ASN A 420 -13.02 21.18 -1.88
N ILE A 421 -12.99 19.97 -1.30
CA ILE A 421 -12.26 18.84 -1.88
C ILE A 421 -12.80 18.50 -3.27
N VAL A 422 -14.12 18.41 -3.43
CA VAL A 422 -14.73 18.14 -4.74
C VAL A 422 -14.36 19.24 -5.74
N LYS A 423 -14.52 20.51 -5.40
CA LYS A 423 -14.20 21.63 -6.29
C LYS A 423 -12.72 21.60 -6.71
N ARG A 424 -11.79 21.57 -5.76
CA ARG A 424 -10.34 21.62 -6.01
C ARG A 424 -9.85 20.33 -6.70
N GLY A 425 -10.38 19.19 -6.31
CA GLY A 425 -10.05 17.87 -6.89
C GLY A 425 -10.54 17.77 -8.34
N ASP A 426 -11.75 18.22 -8.64
CA ASP A 426 -12.30 18.21 -9.99
C ASP A 426 -11.53 19.12 -10.95
N GLU A 427 -10.94 20.22 -10.47
CA GLU A 427 -10.02 21.02 -11.27
C GLU A 427 -8.77 20.22 -11.69
N LEU A 428 -8.20 19.40 -10.78
CA LEU A 428 -7.08 18.54 -11.09
C LEU A 428 -7.47 17.39 -12.04
N LEU A 429 -8.65 16.80 -11.85
CA LEU A 429 -9.19 15.77 -12.75
C LEU A 429 -9.44 16.34 -14.16
N ALA A 430 -9.99 17.54 -14.27
CA ALA A 430 -10.18 18.20 -15.56
C ALA A 430 -8.85 18.51 -16.27
N ARG A 431 -7.79 18.83 -15.54
CA ARG A 431 -6.44 18.99 -16.12
C ARG A 431 -5.92 17.64 -16.65
N PHE A 432 -6.10 16.56 -15.88
CA PHE A 432 -5.71 15.21 -16.31
C PHE A 432 -6.48 14.76 -17.55
N GLU A 433 -7.79 15.02 -17.61
CA GLU A 433 -8.63 14.75 -18.77
C GLU A 433 -8.11 15.46 -20.01
N ARG A 434 -7.86 16.78 -19.97
CA ARG A 434 -7.31 17.52 -21.10
C ARG A 434 -5.97 17.02 -21.59
N ALA A 435 -5.11 16.56 -20.67
CA ALA A 435 -3.78 16.01 -21.01
C ALA A 435 -3.83 14.62 -21.62
N ASN A 436 -4.88 13.82 -21.35
CA ASN A 436 -4.92 12.38 -21.66
C ASN A 436 -6.15 11.94 -22.46
N GLY A 437 -7.21 12.74 -22.55
CA GLY A 437 -8.53 12.40 -23.12
C GLY A 437 -8.59 12.33 -24.65
N GLY A 438 -7.55 12.65 -25.37
CA GLY A 438 -7.47 12.59 -26.83
C GLY A 438 -6.50 11.52 -27.36
N LYS A 439 -6.14 10.55 -26.56
CA LYS A 439 -5.04 9.60 -26.89
C LYS A 439 -5.50 8.16 -26.83
#